data_396040c279bc08ab5daab6ecca41b531
#
_entry.id   396040c279bc08ab5daab6ecca41b531
#
_cell.length_a   1.000
_cell.length_b   1.000
_cell.length_c   1.000
_cell.angle_alpha   90.00
_cell.angle_beta   90.00
_cell.angle_gamma   90.00
#
_symmetry.space_group_name_H-M   'P 1'
#
loop_
_entity.id
_entity.type
_entity.pdbx_description
1 polymer ?
#
loop_
_entity_poly.entity_id
_entity_poly.type
_entity_poly.pdbx_seq_one_letter_code
_entity_poly.pdbx_strand_id
1 'polypeptide(L)'
;MARKVIVAITDAKKGAARLTANKEGYTPVGLLPIACAGFDIDQLVKGAADMEKATGTDVPFEENIAAQYAAVRNAIHRAGKKIEILANFQPKLHFMSEWWKQLYGESEGKDGKGIFPASVDFTTDLHSMGQWIQDGERTIFETVLSVEQPAHTLHFPHDEENLDGLNFLEGKRVDEVNKMAELGTQLAHVDGGVPNLRLVMPELNAYYLGQLIYFFERACGISGLVLGVNPFNQPGVEAYKKNMFALLNKPGYEAESKAIRERLGSC
;
A
#
# COMPACT_ATOMS: atom_id res chain seq x y z
N MET A 1 14.61 -9.43 -16.43
CA MET A 1 13.25 -10.00 -16.60
C MET A 1 12.46 -9.73 -15.32
N ALA A 2 11.53 -8.80 -15.35
CA ALA A 2 10.63 -8.56 -14.21
C ALA A 2 9.68 -9.78 -14.10
N ARG A 3 9.74 -10.52 -13.00
CA ARG A 3 8.77 -11.60 -12.73
C ARG A 3 7.41 -10.98 -12.48
N LYS A 4 6.39 -11.40 -13.23
CA LYS A 4 4.99 -11.05 -12.97
C LYS A 4 4.60 -11.60 -11.60
N VAL A 5 4.27 -10.72 -10.69
CA VAL A 5 3.76 -11.08 -9.36
C VAL A 5 2.26 -10.82 -9.39
N ILE A 6 1.46 -11.87 -9.44
CA ILE A 6 0.00 -11.82 -9.37
C ILE A 6 -0.41 -12.17 -7.94
N VAL A 7 -1.29 -11.37 -7.38
CA VAL A 7 -1.57 -11.35 -5.97
C VAL A 7 -3.02 -11.75 -5.65
N ALA A 8 -3.26 -12.75 -4.81
CA ALA A 8 -4.53 -13.37 -4.39
C ALA A 8 -4.77 -13.53 -2.84
N ILE A 9 -5.91 -13.28 -2.23
CA ILE A 9 -6.21 -13.13 -0.78
C ILE A 9 -7.29 -14.02 -0.16
N THR A 10 -7.12 -14.68 1.01
CA THR A 10 -8.19 -15.39 1.74
C THR A 10 -8.17 -15.40 3.25
N ASP A 11 -9.32 -15.86 3.70
CA ASP A 11 -9.89 -15.97 5.04
C ASP A 11 -8.92 -16.41 6.16
N ALA A 12 -8.85 -15.56 7.18
CA ALA A 12 -8.08 -15.73 8.41
C ALA A 12 -8.87 -16.48 9.52
N LYS A 13 -9.64 -17.53 9.22
CA LYS A 13 -10.45 -18.18 10.26
C LYS A 13 -9.68 -19.08 11.22
N LYS A 14 -8.44 -19.47 10.94
CA LYS A 14 -7.65 -20.31 11.89
C LYS A 14 -6.17 -19.97 11.83
N GLY A 15 -5.70 -19.05 12.66
CA GLY A 15 -4.30 -18.95 13.02
C GLY A 15 -3.51 -17.77 12.51
N ALA A 16 -4.02 -16.96 11.60
CA ALA A 16 -3.48 -15.62 11.42
C ALA A 16 -4.02 -14.80 12.58
N ALA A 17 -3.20 -14.70 13.65
CA ALA A 17 -3.51 -13.78 14.72
C ALA A 17 -3.74 -12.41 14.09
N ARG A 18 -4.87 -11.85 14.37
CA ARG A 18 -5.23 -10.45 14.45
C ARG A 18 -4.17 -9.47 13.93
N LEU A 19 -4.14 -9.18 12.67
CA LEU A 19 -3.75 -7.87 12.19
C LEU A 19 -4.83 -6.92 12.71
N THR A 20 -4.52 -6.17 13.77
CA THR A 20 -5.54 -5.57 14.64
C THR A 20 -6.28 -4.40 14.02
N ALA A 21 -5.71 -3.75 12.99
CA ALA A 21 -6.29 -2.57 12.37
C ALA A 21 -7.13 -2.86 11.13
N ASN A 22 -6.96 -3.98 10.47
CA ASN A 22 -7.52 -4.19 9.14
C ASN A 22 -8.39 -5.44 8.97
N LYS A 23 -8.84 -6.03 10.08
CA LYS A 23 -9.90 -7.05 10.07
C LYS A 23 -11.20 -6.56 9.43
N GLU A 24 -11.33 -5.26 9.30
CA GLU A 24 -12.59 -4.63 8.92
C GLU A 24 -12.91 -4.85 7.44
N GLY A 25 -11.92 -5.04 6.57
CA GLY A 25 -12.14 -5.27 5.14
C GLY A 25 -13.00 -6.49 4.83
N TYR A 26 -12.82 -7.59 5.56
CA TYR A 26 -13.54 -8.87 5.36
C TYR A 26 -14.46 -9.24 6.51
N THR A 27 -14.76 -8.33 7.40
CA THR A 27 -15.75 -8.49 8.47
C THR A 27 -17.06 -7.80 8.09
N PRO A 28 -18.17 -8.06 8.79
CA PRO A 28 -19.43 -7.37 8.54
C PRO A 28 -19.31 -5.84 8.58
N VAL A 29 -18.37 -5.29 9.35
CA VAL A 29 -18.12 -3.84 9.44
C VAL A 29 -17.60 -3.26 8.11
N GLY A 30 -16.74 -3.99 7.40
CA GLY A 30 -16.25 -3.58 6.07
C GLY A 30 -17.19 -4.04 4.94
N LEU A 31 -17.59 -5.31 4.94
CA LEU A 31 -18.37 -5.89 3.84
C LEU A 31 -19.77 -5.27 3.69
N LEU A 32 -20.42 -4.90 4.79
CA LEU A 32 -21.76 -4.32 4.72
C LEU A 32 -21.78 -2.96 3.96
N PRO A 33 -20.95 -1.96 4.29
CA PRO A 33 -20.92 -0.71 3.53
C PRO A 33 -20.45 -0.93 2.09
N ILE A 34 -19.53 -1.85 1.83
CA ILE A 34 -19.07 -2.19 0.47
C ILE A 34 -20.23 -2.74 -0.36
N ALA A 35 -21.02 -3.67 0.22
CA ALA A 35 -22.22 -4.22 -0.43
C ALA A 35 -23.30 -3.14 -0.64
N CYS A 36 -23.52 -2.26 0.35
CA CYS A 36 -24.47 -1.14 0.23
C CYS A 36 -24.04 -0.13 -0.86
N ALA A 37 -22.74 0.00 -1.12
CA ALA A 37 -22.21 0.80 -2.21
C ALA A 37 -22.34 0.13 -3.59
N GLY A 38 -22.84 -1.11 -3.66
CA GLY A 38 -23.11 -1.82 -4.91
C GLY A 38 -21.91 -2.62 -5.46
N PHE A 39 -20.87 -2.81 -4.67
CA PHE A 39 -19.72 -3.64 -5.08
C PHE A 39 -20.00 -5.14 -4.84
N ASP A 40 -19.41 -5.96 -5.70
CA ASP A 40 -19.51 -7.43 -5.63
C ASP A 40 -18.61 -7.99 -4.52
N ILE A 41 -19.20 -8.16 -3.34
CA ILE A 41 -18.50 -8.72 -2.16
C ILE A 41 -18.17 -10.20 -2.32
N ASP A 42 -18.92 -10.96 -3.14
CA ASP A 42 -18.63 -12.36 -3.38
C ASP A 42 -17.35 -12.52 -4.19
N GLN A 43 -17.16 -11.69 -5.21
CA GLN A 43 -15.91 -11.63 -5.97
C GLN A 43 -14.76 -11.12 -5.11
N LEU A 44 -14.97 -10.11 -4.25
CA LEU A 44 -13.98 -9.61 -3.33
C LEU A 44 -13.48 -10.73 -2.39
N VAL A 45 -14.41 -11.44 -1.75
CA VAL A 45 -14.10 -12.56 -0.84
C VAL A 45 -13.50 -13.74 -1.60
N LYS A 46 -13.98 -14.03 -2.82
CA LYS A 46 -13.41 -15.08 -3.66
C LYS A 46 -11.97 -14.78 -4.07
N GLY A 47 -11.68 -13.56 -4.51
CA GLY A 47 -10.31 -13.10 -4.75
C GLY A 47 -9.49 -13.34 -3.50
N ALA A 48 -10.00 -12.92 -2.35
CA ALA A 48 -9.46 -13.21 -1.05
C ALA A 48 -9.21 -14.72 -0.87
N ALA A 49 -10.16 -15.62 -1.14
CA ALA A 49 -10.06 -17.06 -0.98
C ALA A 49 -8.96 -17.70 -1.85
N ASP A 50 -8.73 -17.21 -3.01
CA ASP A 50 -7.72 -17.78 -3.90
C ASP A 50 -6.29 -17.39 -3.52
N MET A 51 -6.03 -16.26 -2.84
CA MET A 51 -4.69 -15.85 -2.36
C MET A 51 -4.23 -16.59 -1.10
N GLU A 52 -5.09 -16.95 -0.16
CA GLU A 52 -4.67 -17.81 0.97
C GLU A 52 -4.02 -19.08 0.44
N LYS A 53 -4.71 -19.69 -0.54
CA LYS A 53 -4.17 -20.89 -1.18
C LYS A 53 -2.80 -20.61 -1.82
N ALA A 54 -2.66 -19.46 -2.50
CA ALA A 54 -1.43 -19.09 -3.19
C ALA A 54 -0.31 -18.62 -2.23
N THR A 55 -0.63 -18.28 -0.98
CA THR A 55 0.34 -17.74 -0.01
C THR A 55 0.30 -18.46 1.34
N GLY A 56 -0.29 -19.66 1.39
CA GLY A 56 -0.36 -20.51 2.57
C GLY A 56 1.01 -20.90 3.13
N THR A 57 1.01 -21.45 4.34
CA THR A 57 2.26 -21.87 5.00
C THR A 57 2.89 -23.10 4.38
N ASP A 58 2.14 -23.83 3.61
CA ASP A 58 2.51 -25.04 2.85
C ASP A 58 3.00 -24.72 1.43
N VAL A 59 2.86 -23.47 0.99
CA VAL A 59 3.35 -23.03 -0.32
C VAL A 59 4.86 -22.77 -0.25
N PRO A 60 5.68 -23.41 -1.12
CA PRO A 60 7.11 -23.19 -1.17
C PRO A 60 7.49 -21.72 -1.36
N PHE A 61 8.61 -21.28 -0.79
CA PHE A 61 9.05 -19.87 -0.85
C PHE A 61 9.12 -19.34 -2.29
N GLU A 62 9.59 -20.18 -3.21
CA GLU A 62 9.77 -19.86 -4.64
C GLU A 62 8.44 -19.58 -5.36
N GLU A 63 7.33 -20.04 -4.80
CA GLU A 63 5.98 -19.87 -5.33
C GLU A 63 5.16 -18.87 -4.48
N ASN A 64 5.57 -18.64 -3.23
CA ASN A 64 4.85 -17.78 -2.27
C ASN A 64 5.24 -16.31 -2.46
N ILE A 65 4.47 -15.61 -3.26
CA ILE A 65 4.73 -14.21 -3.60
C ILE A 65 4.68 -13.25 -2.40
N ALA A 66 3.85 -13.54 -1.38
CA ALA A 66 3.79 -12.71 -0.17
C ALA A 66 5.07 -12.87 0.67
N ALA A 67 5.60 -14.09 0.77
CA ALA A 67 6.86 -14.36 1.44
C ALA A 67 8.04 -13.74 0.67
N GLN A 68 8.04 -13.83 -0.66
CA GLN A 68 9.06 -13.20 -1.52
C GLN A 68 9.07 -11.68 -1.37
N TYR A 69 7.89 -11.04 -1.43
CA TYR A 69 7.78 -9.59 -1.25
C TYR A 69 8.27 -9.16 0.13
N ALA A 70 7.84 -9.83 1.19
CA ALA A 70 8.30 -9.55 2.55
C ALA A 70 9.82 -9.71 2.69
N ALA A 71 10.41 -10.75 2.10
CA ALA A 71 11.85 -10.99 2.12
C ALA A 71 12.63 -9.90 1.38
N VAL A 72 12.17 -9.52 0.17
CA VAL A 72 12.82 -8.47 -0.64
C VAL A 72 12.75 -7.11 0.06
N ARG A 73 11.59 -6.72 0.61
CA ARG A 73 11.45 -5.49 1.40
C ARG A 73 12.45 -5.43 2.54
N ASN A 74 12.57 -6.51 3.31
CA ASN A 74 13.48 -6.59 4.43
C ASN A 74 14.95 -6.58 3.99
N ALA A 75 15.28 -7.19 2.86
CA ALA A 75 16.64 -7.14 2.28
C ALA A 75 17.01 -5.71 1.87
N ILE A 76 16.12 -5.02 1.18
CA ILE A 76 16.27 -3.62 0.76
C ILE A 76 16.40 -2.70 2.00
N HIS A 77 15.60 -2.94 3.04
CA HIS A 77 15.70 -2.20 4.30
C HIS A 77 17.05 -2.39 4.99
N ARG A 78 17.57 -3.62 5.05
CA ARG A 78 18.91 -3.91 5.59
C ARG A 78 20.02 -3.27 4.75
N ALA A 79 19.80 -3.08 3.46
CA ALA A 79 20.69 -2.34 2.57
C ALA A 79 20.63 -0.80 2.72
N GLY A 80 19.88 -0.32 3.73
CA GLY A 80 19.84 1.11 4.08
C GLY A 80 18.61 1.88 3.57
N LYS A 81 17.73 1.28 2.78
CA LYS A 81 16.50 1.93 2.32
C LYS A 81 15.43 1.86 3.42
N LYS A 82 15.07 3.00 3.97
CA LYS A 82 14.21 3.09 5.16
C LYS A 82 12.76 3.43 4.87
N ILE A 83 12.47 3.87 3.66
CA ILE A 83 11.15 4.34 3.22
C ILE A 83 10.73 3.52 2.01
N GLU A 84 9.55 2.94 2.08
CA GLU A 84 8.89 2.33 0.92
C GLU A 84 7.81 3.27 0.40
N ILE A 85 7.86 3.56 -0.90
CA ILE A 85 6.85 4.37 -1.57
C ILE A 85 5.98 3.46 -2.43
N LEU A 86 4.70 3.33 -2.06
CA LEU A 86 3.70 2.69 -2.90
C LEU A 86 3.27 3.68 -3.97
N ALA A 87 3.65 3.44 -5.21
CA ALA A 87 3.33 4.28 -6.35
C ALA A 87 2.22 3.65 -7.20
N ASN A 88 1.22 4.44 -7.59
CA ASN A 88 0.19 4.02 -8.52
C ASN A 88 -0.01 5.05 -9.63
N PHE A 89 -0.48 4.58 -10.79
CA PHE A 89 -0.83 5.40 -11.96
C PHE A 89 -2.34 5.33 -12.25
N GLN A 90 -3.12 4.89 -11.25
CA GLN A 90 -4.57 4.74 -11.33
C GLN A 90 -5.22 5.53 -10.19
N PRO A 91 -5.87 6.68 -10.44
CA PRO A 91 -6.46 7.51 -9.38
C PRO A 91 -7.44 6.75 -8.46
N LYS A 92 -8.08 5.69 -8.96
CA LYS A 92 -8.97 4.83 -8.17
C LYS A 92 -8.25 4.04 -7.06
N LEU A 93 -6.94 3.92 -7.12
CA LEU A 93 -6.12 3.23 -6.12
C LEU A 93 -5.63 4.16 -5.00
N HIS A 94 -5.97 5.44 -5.03
CA HIS A 94 -5.58 6.39 -3.99
C HIS A 94 -5.89 5.88 -2.57
N PHE A 95 -7.14 5.53 -2.28
CA PHE A 95 -7.52 5.01 -0.97
C PHE A 95 -6.97 3.61 -0.66
N MET A 96 -6.61 2.84 -1.67
CA MET A 96 -5.86 1.60 -1.47
C MET A 96 -4.45 1.90 -0.94
N SER A 97 -3.81 2.94 -1.44
CA SER A 97 -2.51 3.40 -0.95
C SER A 97 -2.60 3.96 0.47
N GLU A 98 -3.67 4.69 0.81
CA GLU A 98 -3.92 5.18 2.17
C GLU A 98 -4.11 4.03 3.17
N TRP A 99 -4.93 3.02 2.79
CA TRP A 99 -5.11 1.82 3.59
C TRP A 99 -3.79 1.04 3.76
N TRP A 100 -2.98 0.93 2.72
CA TRP A 100 -1.69 0.26 2.78
C TRP A 100 -0.71 0.95 3.76
N LYS A 101 -0.70 2.29 3.79
CA LYS A 101 0.09 3.05 4.78
C LYS A 101 -0.36 2.74 6.21
N GLN A 102 -1.66 2.67 6.45
CA GLN A 102 -2.20 2.29 7.74
C GLN A 102 -1.76 0.87 8.12
N LEU A 103 -1.95 -0.10 7.24
CA LEU A 103 -1.57 -1.49 7.47
C LEU A 103 -0.11 -1.63 7.93
N TYR A 104 0.82 -1.10 7.13
CA TYR A 104 2.25 -1.25 7.41
C TYR A 104 2.72 -0.36 8.57
N GLY A 105 2.23 0.86 8.69
CA GLY A 105 2.56 1.76 9.78
C GLY A 105 2.17 1.19 11.14
N GLU A 106 0.95 0.66 11.26
CA GLU A 106 0.47 0.04 12.50
C GLU A 106 1.15 -1.29 12.83
N SER A 107 1.51 -2.06 11.82
CA SER A 107 2.03 -3.41 12.00
C SER A 107 3.53 -3.45 12.23
N GLU A 108 4.31 -2.64 11.51
CA GLU A 108 5.78 -2.70 11.51
C GLU A 108 6.46 -1.63 12.36
N GLY A 109 5.86 -0.44 12.52
CA GLY A 109 6.45 0.70 13.23
C GLY A 109 6.51 0.51 14.75
N LYS A 110 7.42 -0.35 15.24
CA LYS A 110 7.53 -0.75 16.66
C LYS A 110 8.97 -0.94 17.07
N ASP A 111 9.24 -0.80 18.36
CA ASP A 111 10.56 -1.08 18.97
C ASP A 111 11.73 -0.34 18.29
N GLY A 112 11.47 0.87 17.78
CA GLY A 112 12.46 1.65 17.02
C GLY A 112 12.80 1.05 15.65
N LYS A 113 11.98 0.13 15.14
CA LYS A 113 12.13 -0.54 13.86
C LYS A 113 10.98 -0.18 12.92
N GLY A 114 11.05 -0.66 11.69
CA GLY A 114 10.02 -0.55 10.69
C GLY A 114 10.52 0.12 9.40
N ILE A 115 9.83 -0.18 8.30
CA ILE A 115 9.99 0.51 7.03
C ILE A 115 8.89 1.57 6.96
N PHE A 116 9.26 2.84 6.77
CA PHE A 116 8.27 3.92 6.75
C PHE A 116 7.41 3.83 5.49
N PRO A 117 6.09 3.65 5.59
CA PRO A 117 5.21 3.56 4.43
C PRO A 117 4.81 4.95 3.95
N ALA A 118 5.15 5.26 2.71
CA ALA A 118 4.69 6.46 2.00
C ALA A 118 3.93 6.06 0.73
N SER A 119 3.21 6.98 0.11
CA SER A 119 2.56 6.73 -1.19
C SER A 119 2.57 7.96 -2.08
N VAL A 120 2.46 7.74 -3.39
CA VAL A 120 2.35 8.78 -4.41
C VAL A 120 1.32 8.36 -5.46
N ASP A 121 0.62 9.34 -5.99
CA ASP A 121 -0.35 9.20 -7.08
C ASP A 121 0.24 9.82 -8.36
N PHE A 122 0.82 9.00 -9.18
CA PHE A 122 1.38 9.44 -10.46
C PHE A 122 0.26 9.47 -11.54
N THR A 123 0.31 10.37 -12.49
CA THR A 123 1.40 11.32 -12.83
C THR A 123 1.36 12.63 -12.02
N THR A 124 0.32 12.85 -11.21
CA THR A 124 0.13 14.11 -10.45
C THR A 124 1.35 14.48 -9.61
N ASP A 125 1.90 13.50 -8.87
CA ASP A 125 3.01 13.74 -7.95
C ASP A 125 4.40 13.74 -8.63
N LEU A 126 4.50 13.58 -9.95
CA LEU A 126 5.79 13.59 -10.65
C LEU A 126 6.53 14.94 -10.54
N HIS A 127 5.79 16.06 -10.51
CA HIS A 127 6.36 17.40 -10.37
C HIS A 127 6.69 17.80 -8.93
N SER A 128 6.42 16.94 -7.96
CA SER A 128 6.71 17.13 -6.54
C SER A 128 7.55 15.98 -6.01
N MET A 129 6.91 14.89 -5.62
CA MET A 129 7.59 13.71 -5.08
C MET A 129 8.47 13.01 -6.10
N GLY A 130 8.12 13.05 -7.40
CA GLY A 130 8.96 12.50 -8.46
C GLY A 130 10.33 13.14 -8.51
N GLN A 131 10.44 14.46 -8.34
CA GLN A 131 11.74 15.16 -8.24
C GLN A 131 12.56 14.63 -7.06
N TRP A 132 11.94 14.46 -5.89
CA TRP A 132 12.64 13.97 -4.71
C TRP A 132 13.09 12.51 -4.86
N ILE A 133 12.24 11.67 -5.45
CA ILE A 133 12.55 10.26 -5.73
C ILE A 133 13.72 10.17 -6.70
N GLN A 134 13.72 10.97 -7.78
CA GLN A 134 14.75 10.95 -8.81
C GLN A 134 16.11 11.44 -8.32
N ASP A 135 16.16 12.50 -7.51
CA ASP A 135 17.39 13.23 -7.22
C ASP A 135 17.62 13.53 -5.71
N GLY A 136 16.73 13.10 -4.84
CA GLY A 136 16.85 13.25 -3.39
C GLY A 136 17.74 12.18 -2.74
N GLU A 137 17.65 12.04 -1.44
CA GLU A 137 18.44 11.08 -0.66
C GLU A 137 18.09 9.61 -1.01
N ARG A 138 19.10 8.78 -1.16
CA ARG A 138 18.95 7.36 -1.56
C ARG A 138 18.48 6.43 -0.43
N THR A 139 17.55 6.88 0.42
CA THR A 139 16.97 6.14 1.55
C THR A 139 15.66 5.42 1.22
N ILE A 140 15.18 5.56 -0.01
CA ILE A 140 13.88 5.05 -0.47
C ILE A 140 14.02 3.85 -1.41
N PHE A 141 12.90 3.14 -1.58
CA PHE A 141 12.60 2.22 -2.68
C PHE A 141 11.11 2.31 -3.03
N GLU A 142 10.73 1.88 -4.20
CA GLU A 142 9.35 1.93 -4.68
C GLU A 142 8.75 0.55 -4.84
N THR A 143 7.43 0.47 -4.61
CA THR A 143 6.56 -0.62 -5.03
C THR A 143 5.47 -0.04 -5.94
N VAL A 144 5.53 -0.35 -7.23
CA VAL A 144 4.60 0.17 -8.23
C VAL A 144 3.43 -0.78 -8.42
N LEU A 145 2.21 -0.28 -8.21
CA LEU A 145 0.97 -0.98 -8.56
C LEU A 145 0.65 -0.73 -10.04
N SER A 146 0.72 -1.77 -10.83
CA SER A 146 0.54 -1.72 -12.28
C SER A 146 -0.73 -2.47 -12.68
N VAL A 147 -1.64 -1.83 -13.39
CA VAL A 147 -2.85 -2.45 -13.95
C VAL A 147 -2.64 -2.70 -15.44
N GLU A 148 -2.89 -3.94 -15.92
CA GLU A 148 -2.62 -4.29 -17.31
C GLU A 148 -3.76 -3.89 -18.27
N GLN A 149 -5.00 -4.11 -17.84
CA GLN A 149 -6.17 -3.85 -18.70
C GLN A 149 -7.03 -2.72 -18.13
N PRO A 150 -7.37 -1.71 -18.93
CA PRO A 150 -8.27 -0.63 -18.52
C PRO A 150 -9.71 -1.11 -18.47
N ALA A 151 -10.53 -0.51 -17.60
CA ALA A 151 -11.98 -0.77 -17.58
C ALA A 151 -12.70 -0.18 -18.82
N HIS A 152 -12.15 0.88 -19.39
CA HIS A 152 -12.69 1.56 -20.57
C HIS A 152 -11.55 2.01 -21.48
N THR A 153 -11.80 2.03 -22.77
CA THR A 153 -10.84 2.46 -23.79
C THR A 153 -11.27 3.80 -24.37
N LEU A 154 -10.40 4.79 -24.25
CA LEU A 154 -10.52 6.09 -24.92
C LEU A 154 -9.31 6.29 -25.81
N HIS A 155 -9.50 6.98 -26.95
CA HIS A 155 -8.43 7.30 -27.89
C HIS A 155 -8.26 8.82 -27.98
N PHE A 156 -7.03 9.26 -28.22
CA PHE A 156 -6.73 10.65 -28.50
C PHE A 156 -7.32 11.02 -29.87
N PRO A 157 -8.14 12.08 -29.95
CA PRO A 157 -8.63 12.58 -31.22
C PRO A 157 -7.54 13.34 -31.98
N HIS A 158 -7.77 13.60 -33.28
CA HIS A 158 -7.00 14.56 -34.03
C HIS A 158 -7.42 15.99 -33.65
N ASP A 159 -6.48 16.92 -33.53
CA ASP A 159 -6.72 18.35 -33.41
C ASP A 159 -6.19 19.06 -34.68
N GLU A 160 -7.09 19.70 -35.48
CA GLU A 160 -6.70 20.36 -36.71
C GLU A 160 -5.66 21.48 -36.49
N GLU A 161 -5.71 22.19 -35.37
CA GLU A 161 -4.83 23.29 -35.06
C GLU A 161 -3.51 22.84 -34.38
N ASN A 162 -3.53 21.66 -33.77
CA ASN A 162 -2.39 21.08 -33.04
C ASN A 162 -1.70 22.08 -32.08
N LEU A 163 -2.49 22.88 -31.37
CA LEU A 163 -1.99 23.97 -30.52
C LEU A 163 -1.12 23.48 -29.36
N ASP A 164 -1.39 22.30 -28.86
CA ASP A 164 -0.62 21.66 -27.78
C ASP A 164 0.55 20.78 -28.28
N GLY A 165 0.67 20.58 -29.59
CA GLY A 165 1.68 19.72 -30.20
C GLY A 165 1.48 18.23 -29.97
N LEU A 166 0.28 17.78 -29.55
CA LEU A 166 0.03 16.40 -29.12
C LEU A 166 -0.54 15.48 -30.23
N ASN A 167 -0.65 15.93 -31.48
CA ASN A 167 -1.16 15.08 -32.58
C ASN A 167 -0.32 13.80 -32.82
N PHE A 168 0.90 13.71 -32.31
CA PHE A 168 1.69 12.46 -32.32
C PHE A 168 1.04 11.34 -31.45
N LEU A 169 0.06 11.69 -30.62
CA LEU A 169 -0.73 10.74 -29.82
C LEU A 169 -2.02 10.32 -30.51
N GLU A 170 -2.39 10.93 -31.65
CA GLU A 170 -3.61 10.60 -32.38
C GLU A 170 -3.78 9.09 -32.57
N GLY A 171 -4.98 8.61 -32.28
CA GLY A 171 -5.34 7.19 -32.37
C GLY A 171 -4.77 6.30 -31.28
N LYS A 172 -3.82 6.78 -30.46
CA LYS A 172 -3.32 6.03 -29.32
C LYS A 172 -4.34 6.00 -28.19
N ARG A 173 -4.33 4.93 -27.41
CA ARG A 173 -5.22 4.83 -26.24
C ARG A 173 -4.64 5.66 -25.10
N VAL A 174 -5.54 6.30 -24.31
CA VAL A 174 -5.16 7.07 -23.11
C VAL A 174 -4.47 6.19 -22.07
N ASP A 175 -4.95 4.97 -21.88
CA ASP A 175 -4.33 3.99 -20.97
C ASP A 175 -2.93 3.53 -21.44
N GLU A 176 -2.72 3.44 -22.75
CA GLU A 176 -1.41 3.15 -23.33
C GLU A 176 -0.41 4.28 -23.03
N VAL A 177 -0.80 5.53 -23.22
CA VAL A 177 0.05 6.69 -22.89
C VAL A 177 0.36 6.73 -21.39
N ASN A 178 -0.63 6.48 -20.52
CA ASN A 178 -0.42 6.37 -19.09
C ASN A 178 0.55 5.20 -18.74
N LYS A 179 0.45 4.08 -19.47
CA LYS A 179 1.37 2.95 -19.29
C LYS A 179 2.81 3.28 -19.70
N MET A 180 2.99 4.11 -20.73
CA MET A 180 4.32 4.60 -21.12
C MET A 180 4.88 5.55 -20.06
N ALA A 181 4.04 6.38 -19.44
CA ALA A 181 4.45 7.21 -18.30
C ALA A 181 4.89 6.34 -17.11
N GLU A 182 4.13 5.28 -16.77
CA GLU A 182 4.52 4.32 -15.72
C GLU A 182 5.89 3.71 -15.99
N LEU A 183 6.10 3.18 -17.19
CA LEU A 183 7.35 2.50 -17.55
C LEU A 183 8.54 3.47 -17.63
N GLY A 184 8.33 4.65 -18.22
CA GLY A 184 9.37 5.68 -18.33
C GLY A 184 9.82 6.19 -16.96
N THR A 185 8.88 6.40 -16.04
CA THR A 185 9.17 6.79 -14.65
C THR A 185 9.96 5.70 -13.92
N GLN A 186 9.53 4.43 -14.01
CA GLN A 186 10.25 3.33 -13.38
C GLN A 186 11.69 3.21 -13.89
N LEU A 187 11.90 3.33 -15.20
CA LEU A 187 13.24 3.30 -15.80
C LEU A 187 14.11 4.42 -15.24
N ALA A 188 13.61 5.67 -15.24
CA ALA A 188 14.34 6.82 -14.73
C ALA A 188 14.72 6.67 -13.25
N HIS A 189 13.79 6.22 -12.40
CA HIS A 189 14.04 6.02 -10.98
C HIS A 189 15.05 4.89 -10.72
N VAL A 190 14.98 3.78 -11.47
CA VAL A 190 15.96 2.69 -11.37
C VAL A 190 17.34 3.15 -11.78
N ASP A 191 17.47 3.90 -12.90
CA ASP A 191 18.72 4.48 -13.36
C ASP A 191 19.29 5.49 -12.34
N GLY A 192 18.39 6.19 -11.62
CA GLY A 192 18.72 7.06 -10.48
C GLY A 192 19.11 6.32 -9.19
N GLY A 193 19.14 4.98 -9.20
CA GLY A 193 19.54 4.16 -8.04
C GLY A 193 18.42 3.92 -7.00
N VAL A 194 17.16 4.07 -7.39
CA VAL A 194 15.99 3.74 -6.57
C VAL A 194 15.51 2.34 -6.91
N PRO A 195 15.63 1.34 -6.01
CA PRO A 195 15.09 0.02 -6.25
C PRO A 195 13.57 0.06 -6.48
N ASN A 196 13.11 -0.66 -7.50
CA ASN A 196 11.71 -0.74 -7.86
C ASN A 196 11.20 -2.17 -7.78
N LEU A 197 10.13 -2.40 -7.04
CA LEU A 197 9.30 -3.60 -7.08
C LEU A 197 8.07 -3.29 -7.93
N ARG A 198 7.53 -4.29 -8.61
CA ARG A 198 6.33 -4.11 -9.42
C ARG A 198 5.32 -5.19 -9.12
N LEU A 199 4.13 -4.77 -8.69
CA LEU A 199 2.97 -5.63 -8.49
C LEU A 199 2.02 -5.42 -9.67
N VAL A 200 1.75 -6.48 -10.41
CA VAL A 200 0.93 -6.42 -11.62
C VAL A 200 -0.41 -7.05 -11.36
N MET A 201 -1.48 -6.25 -11.54
CA MET A 201 -2.86 -6.72 -11.56
C MET A 201 -3.35 -6.83 -13.00
N PRO A 202 -4.00 -7.92 -13.41
CA PRO A 202 -4.56 -8.04 -14.75
C PRO A 202 -5.58 -6.92 -15.06
N GLU A 203 -6.47 -6.62 -14.12
CA GLU A 203 -7.47 -5.56 -14.21
C GLU A 203 -7.90 -5.08 -12.81
N LEU A 204 -8.50 -3.90 -12.73
CA LEU A 204 -9.00 -3.35 -11.48
C LEU A 204 -10.49 -3.68 -11.30
N ASN A 205 -10.77 -4.77 -10.60
CA ASN A 205 -12.12 -5.21 -10.23
C ASN A 205 -12.16 -5.74 -8.79
N ALA A 206 -13.36 -6.10 -8.31
CA ALA A 206 -13.55 -6.58 -6.94
C ALA A 206 -12.71 -7.83 -6.63
N TYR A 207 -12.60 -8.77 -7.58
CA TYR A 207 -11.82 -10.00 -7.41
C TYR A 207 -10.32 -9.70 -7.20
N TYR A 208 -9.71 -8.92 -8.09
CA TYR A 208 -8.28 -8.58 -7.96
C TYR A 208 -8.01 -7.60 -6.83
N LEU A 209 -8.97 -6.74 -6.48
CA LEU A 209 -8.85 -5.89 -5.30
C LEU A 209 -8.87 -6.73 -4.01
N GLY A 210 -9.79 -7.69 -3.91
CA GLY A 210 -9.78 -8.72 -2.88
C GLY A 210 -8.42 -9.42 -2.82
N GLN A 211 -7.87 -9.81 -3.97
CA GLN A 211 -6.54 -10.38 -4.06
C GLN A 211 -5.47 -9.44 -3.46
N LEU A 212 -5.42 -8.19 -3.82
CA LEU A 212 -4.39 -7.23 -3.41
C LEU A 212 -4.41 -6.97 -1.91
N ILE A 213 -5.59 -6.75 -1.31
CA ILE A 213 -5.73 -6.46 0.11
C ILE A 213 -5.07 -7.56 0.96
N TYR A 214 -5.39 -8.82 0.78
CA TYR A 214 -4.82 -9.90 1.61
C TYR A 214 -3.35 -10.20 1.31
N PHE A 215 -2.89 -10.08 0.10
CA PHE A 215 -1.47 -10.17 -0.16
C PHE A 215 -0.70 -9.20 0.75
N PHE A 216 -1.15 -7.95 0.81
CA PHE A 216 -0.50 -7.01 1.68
C PHE A 216 -0.66 -7.37 3.16
N GLU A 217 -1.82 -7.85 3.60
CA GLU A 217 -2.00 -8.34 4.96
C GLU A 217 -1.06 -9.49 5.28
N ARG A 218 -0.99 -10.48 4.38
CA ARG A 218 -0.12 -11.64 4.55
C ARG A 218 1.36 -11.24 4.53
N ALA A 219 1.75 -10.46 3.53
CA ALA A 219 3.11 -9.98 3.38
C ALA A 219 3.55 -9.09 4.55
N CYS A 220 2.66 -8.24 5.05
CA CYS A 220 2.89 -7.39 6.21
C CYS A 220 3.13 -8.22 7.48
N GLY A 221 2.29 -9.24 7.73
CA GLY A 221 2.49 -10.16 8.84
C GLY A 221 3.85 -10.85 8.81
N ILE A 222 4.22 -11.40 7.64
CA ILE A 222 5.52 -12.04 7.44
C ILE A 222 6.66 -11.03 7.62
N SER A 223 6.53 -9.84 7.02
CA SER A 223 7.56 -8.80 7.07
C SER A 223 7.81 -8.30 8.49
N GLY A 224 6.75 -8.07 9.29
CA GLY A 224 6.88 -7.69 10.70
C GLY A 224 7.62 -8.75 11.53
N LEU A 225 7.30 -10.03 11.30
CA LEU A 225 8.03 -11.13 11.97
C LEU A 225 9.50 -11.17 11.55
N VAL A 226 9.83 -10.94 10.28
CA VAL A 226 11.22 -10.87 9.78
C VAL A 226 11.97 -9.66 10.34
N LEU A 227 11.28 -8.55 10.58
CA LEU A 227 11.82 -7.37 11.30
C LEU A 227 12.04 -7.63 12.80
N GLY A 228 11.44 -8.71 13.32
CA GLY A 228 11.49 -9.06 14.74
C GLY A 228 10.62 -8.15 15.60
N VAL A 229 9.44 -7.78 15.11
CA VAL A 229 8.39 -7.08 15.85
C VAL A 229 7.10 -7.91 15.87
N ASN A 230 6.21 -7.63 16.83
CA ASN A 230 4.87 -8.22 16.80
C ASN A 230 3.96 -7.40 15.88
N PRO A 231 3.59 -7.88 14.68
CA PRO A 231 2.76 -7.12 13.75
C PRO A 231 1.27 -7.06 14.16
N PHE A 232 0.88 -7.72 15.25
CA PHE A 232 -0.52 -7.95 15.63
C PHE A 232 -1.01 -7.11 16.82
N ASN A 233 -0.25 -6.12 17.27
CA ASN A 233 -0.61 -5.20 18.34
C ASN A 233 -0.27 -3.75 17.96
N GLN A 234 -0.74 -2.76 18.74
CA GLN A 234 -0.57 -1.34 18.46
C GLN A 234 -0.22 -0.56 19.74
N PRO A 235 0.90 -0.85 20.42
CA PRO A 235 1.22 -0.19 21.69
C PRO A 235 1.46 1.32 21.52
N GLY A 236 1.92 1.78 20.38
CA GLY A 236 2.25 3.19 20.14
C GLY A 236 1.07 4.16 20.21
N VAL A 237 -0.15 3.68 19.91
CA VAL A 237 -1.35 4.54 19.92
C VAL A 237 -1.91 4.77 21.33
N GLU A 238 -1.49 4.02 22.33
CA GLU A 238 -2.02 4.14 23.69
C GLU A 238 -1.53 5.42 24.39
N ALA A 239 -0.33 5.87 24.08
CA ALA A 239 0.25 7.07 24.69
C ALA A 239 -0.57 8.33 24.36
N TYR A 240 -0.89 8.58 23.10
CA TYR A 240 -1.68 9.76 22.71
C TYR A 240 -3.13 9.67 23.19
N LYS A 241 -3.74 8.49 23.23
CA LYS A 241 -5.09 8.28 23.78
C LYS A 241 -5.12 8.64 25.26
N LYS A 242 -4.15 8.17 26.05
CA LYS A 242 -4.01 8.51 27.45
C LYS A 242 -3.87 10.02 27.65
N ASN A 243 -3.02 10.67 26.88
CA ASN A 243 -2.85 12.13 26.95
C ASN A 243 -4.15 12.89 26.57
N MET A 244 -4.84 12.43 25.53
CA MET A 244 -6.12 13.03 25.11
C MET A 244 -7.19 12.87 26.19
N PHE A 245 -7.33 11.71 26.82
CA PHE A 245 -8.27 11.50 27.91
C PHE A 245 -7.95 12.38 29.12
N ALA A 246 -6.68 12.54 29.45
CA ALA A 246 -6.23 13.42 30.51
C ALA A 246 -6.55 14.89 30.21
N LEU A 247 -6.26 15.37 29.01
CA LEU A 247 -6.56 16.76 28.57
C LEU A 247 -8.07 17.06 28.53
N LEU A 248 -8.89 16.06 28.22
CA LEU A 248 -10.35 16.15 28.23
C LEU A 248 -10.96 15.97 29.62
N ASN A 249 -10.17 15.85 30.69
CA ASN A 249 -10.59 15.59 32.07
C ASN A 249 -11.51 14.35 32.18
N LYS A 250 -11.21 13.28 31.46
CA LYS A 250 -11.98 12.03 31.58
C LYS A 250 -11.87 11.51 33.02
N PRO A 251 -13.01 11.11 33.65
CA PRO A 251 -12.98 10.51 35.00
C PRO A 251 -11.98 9.34 35.09
N GLY A 252 -11.17 9.34 36.14
CA GLY A 252 -10.09 8.37 36.37
C GLY A 252 -8.73 8.76 35.74
N TYR A 253 -8.60 9.98 35.22
CA TYR A 253 -7.35 10.52 34.65
C TYR A 253 -6.93 11.83 35.32
N GLU A 254 -7.35 12.09 36.56
CA GLU A 254 -7.14 13.36 37.26
C GLU A 254 -5.66 13.65 37.49
N ALA A 255 -4.88 12.64 37.89
CA ALA A 255 -3.44 12.77 38.12
C ALA A 255 -2.67 13.08 36.83
N GLU A 256 -3.00 12.37 35.76
CA GLU A 256 -2.41 12.59 34.43
C GLU A 256 -2.80 13.96 33.87
N SER A 257 -4.06 14.40 34.09
CA SER A 257 -4.54 15.72 33.67
C SER A 257 -3.73 16.85 34.33
N LYS A 258 -3.50 16.76 35.65
CA LYS A 258 -2.67 17.70 36.38
C LYS A 258 -1.25 17.74 35.84
N ALA A 259 -0.61 16.59 35.72
CA ALA A 259 0.78 16.48 35.26
C ALA A 259 0.99 17.03 33.85
N ILE A 260 0.05 16.75 32.92
CA ILE A 260 0.13 17.25 31.54
C ILE A 260 -0.05 18.78 31.52
N ARG A 261 -0.96 19.35 32.30
CA ARG A 261 -1.19 20.80 32.35
C ARG A 261 0.00 21.54 32.98
N GLU A 262 0.61 21.01 34.03
CA GLU A 262 1.86 21.53 34.60
C GLU A 262 2.98 21.54 33.55
N ARG A 263 3.12 20.47 32.80
CA ARG A 263 4.12 20.36 31.71
C ARG A 263 3.88 21.35 30.57
N LEU A 264 2.61 21.59 30.18
CA LEU A 264 2.25 22.54 29.13
C LEU A 264 2.37 24.00 29.62
N GLY A 265 2.11 24.27 30.89
CA GLY A 265 2.28 25.61 31.50
C GLY A 265 3.72 26.00 31.80
N SER A 266 4.66 25.04 31.67
CA SER A 266 6.10 25.25 31.81
C SER A 266 6.85 25.39 30.46
N CYS A 267 6.12 25.38 29.36
CA CYS A 267 6.60 25.72 28.02
C CYS A 267 6.12 27.13 27.66
#